data_5d4041e1e8981804d0c09c2a59457257
#
_entry.id   5d4041e1e8981804d0c09c2a59457257
#
_cell.length_a   1.000
_cell.length_b   1.000
_cell.length_c   1.000
_cell.angle_alpha   90.00
_cell.angle_beta   90.00
_cell.angle_gamma   90.00
#
_symmetry.space_group_name_H-M   'P 1'
#
loop_
_entity.id
_entity.type
_entity.pdbx_description
1 polymer ?
#
loop_
_entity_poly.entity_id
_entity_poly.type
_entity_poly.pdbx_seq_one_letter_code
_entity_poly.pdbx_strand_id
1 'polypeptide(L)'
;RVPTMGGTRTVMYRRRRLRKQRIMVPNQIICGDVLKVMKKMSDNSVQCVIADPPYNIGKDFGNDSDKQEMETYLDWCDKWLNECFRVLKSNGTMFVYGFSEILALILARIPFNIQRRWIVWHYTNKNAAHLNFWQRSHESILVLWKDDKVFNRDLVREPYSETFLKNSAGKTRKGTPSRFGSGKETIYNAHKKGALPRDVIKIPALAGGAGSVERVFFCKTCKSLKSGSKEKKPCVDGGCELVIHPTQKPMELSLKLINSCKQDDGLVFVPFAGTGSECLAALELGLPYLGVELNSDYVELINARLKNFTKDGIQTKLKTT
;
A
#
# COMPACT_ATOMS: atom_id res chain seq x y z
N ARG A 1 -5.76 -50.31 -36.60
CA ARG A 1 -5.01 -49.20 -37.22
C ARG A 1 -5.32 -47.92 -36.46
N VAL A 2 -4.34 -47.40 -35.75
CA VAL A 2 -4.38 -46.13 -35.03
C VAL A 2 -3.71 -45.09 -35.93
N PRO A 3 -4.28 -43.91 -36.15
CA PRO A 3 -3.58 -42.83 -36.87
C PRO A 3 -2.69 -42.06 -35.91
N THR A 4 -1.42 -42.02 -36.23
CA THR A 4 -0.42 -41.13 -35.64
C THR A 4 -0.64 -39.70 -36.17
N MET A 5 -0.89 -38.77 -35.27
CA MET A 5 -0.85 -37.33 -35.56
C MET A 5 0.40 -36.73 -34.91
N GLY A 6 1.46 -36.65 -35.67
CA GLY A 6 2.63 -35.82 -35.36
C GLY A 6 2.37 -34.40 -35.76
N GLY A 7 2.57 -33.51 -34.80
CA GLY A 7 2.54 -32.08 -35.02
C GLY A 7 3.30 -31.38 -33.93
N THR A 8 4.63 -31.37 -34.01
CA THR A 8 5.50 -30.54 -33.17
C THR A 8 5.28 -29.05 -33.50
N ARG A 9 4.50 -28.34 -32.68
CA ARG A 9 4.44 -26.87 -32.71
C ARG A 9 5.75 -26.32 -32.12
N THR A 10 6.66 -25.96 -32.99
CA THR A 10 7.85 -25.17 -32.65
C THR A 10 7.38 -23.79 -32.18
N VAL A 11 7.46 -23.56 -30.88
CA VAL A 11 7.24 -22.22 -30.29
C VAL A 11 8.43 -21.39 -30.69
N MET A 12 8.27 -20.53 -31.70
CA MET A 12 9.27 -19.50 -32.02
C MET A 12 9.33 -18.50 -30.89
N TYR A 13 10.39 -18.58 -30.07
CA TYR A 13 10.78 -17.49 -29.17
C TYR A 13 11.16 -16.27 -30.02
N ARG A 14 10.20 -15.34 -30.21
CA ARG A 14 10.53 -14.02 -30.76
C ARG A 14 11.51 -13.36 -29.81
N ARG A 15 12.77 -13.17 -30.24
CA ARG A 15 13.76 -12.33 -29.58
C ARG A 15 13.13 -10.95 -29.38
N ARG A 16 12.73 -10.63 -28.12
CA ARG A 16 12.31 -9.29 -27.73
C ARG A 16 13.51 -8.37 -27.96
N ARG A 17 13.38 -7.37 -28.85
CA ARG A 17 14.34 -6.29 -28.97
C ARG A 17 14.50 -5.67 -27.57
N LEU A 18 15.71 -5.66 -27.04
CA LEU A 18 16.06 -4.94 -25.82
C LEU A 18 15.70 -3.46 -26.03
N ARG A 19 14.58 -3.02 -25.47
CA ARG A 19 14.27 -1.59 -25.39
C ARG A 19 15.35 -0.95 -24.53
N LYS A 20 16.00 0.14 -25.01
CA LYS A 20 16.86 0.98 -24.18
C LYS A 20 16.07 1.39 -22.95
N GLN A 21 16.36 0.76 -21.82
CA GLN A 21 15.70 1.03 -20.54
C GLN A 21 16.16 2.39 -20.06
N ARG A 22 15.25 3.34 -19.91
CA ARG A 22 15.55 4.58 -19.19
C ARG A 22 15.51 4.24 -17.70
N ILE A 23 16.67 4.38 -17.06
CA ILE A 23 16.76 4.30 -15.60
C ILE A 23 15.91 5.44 -15.04
N MET A 24 14.83 5.11 -14.34
CA MET A 24 14.02 6.11 -13.65
C MET A 24 14.81 6.63 -12.44
N VAL A 25 14.87 7.95 -12.31
CA VAL A 25 15.50 8.57 -11.14
C VAL A 25 14.62 8.32 -9.91
N PRO A 26 15.16 7.74 -8.83
CA PRO A 26 14.39 7.55 -7.59
C PRO A 26 14.15 8.90 -6.87
N ASN A 27 13.34 8.85 -5.81
CA ASN A 27 13.00 9.96 -4.93
C ASN A 27 12.30 11.12 -5.65
N GLN A 28 11.32 10.77 -6.48
CA GLN A 28 10.50 11.75 -7.18
C GLN A 28 9.03 11.34 -7.28
N ILE A 29 8.19 12.34 -7.49
CA ILE A 29 6.78 12.17 -7.85
C ILE A 29 6.62 12.60 -9.31
N ILE A 30 6.02 11.73 -10.11
CA ILE A 30 5.75 11.99 -11.53
C ILE A 30 4.27 12.33 -11.68
N CYS A 31 4.01 13.53 -12.21
CA CYS A 31 2.66 13.90 -12.66
C CYS A 31 2.37 13.21 -13.99
N GLY A 32 1.36 12.30 -14.02
CA GLY A 32 1.01 11.63 -15.26
C GLY A 32 0.30 10.29 -15.11
N ASP A 33 -0.03 9.73 -16.25
CA ASP A 33 -0.66 8.41 -16.37
C ASP A 33 0.30 7.29 -15.98
N VAL A 34 -0.10 6.45 -15.04
CA VAL A 34 0.70 5.36 -14.49
C VAL A 34 1.15 4.35 -15.54
N LEU A 35 0.28 4.01 -16.50
CA LEU A 35 0.62 3.06 -17.57
C LEU A 35 1.71 3.62 -18.51
N LYS A 36 1.67 4.94 -18.77
CA LYS A 36 2.72 5.61 -19.56
C LYS A 36 4.06 5.65 -18.81
N VAL A 37 4.02 5.86 -17.50
CA VAL A 37 5.22 5.87 -16.65
C VAL A 37 5.82 4.47 -16.57
N MET A 38 5.03 3.45 -16.21
CA MET A 38 5.52 2.06 -16.07
C MET A 38 6.14 1.51 -17.34
N LYS A 39 5.64 1.87 -18.53
CA LYS A 39 6.27 1.48 -19.82
C LYS A 39 7.73 1.91 -19.96
N LYS A 40 8.20 2.90 -19.18
CA LYS A 40 9.56 3.38 -19.16
C LYS A 40 10.41 2.73 -18.06
N MET A 41 9.79 2.01 -17.13
CA MET A 41 10.46 1.30 -16.04
C MET A 41 11.03 -0.04 -16.52
N SER A 42 12.15 -0.42 -15.93
CA SER A 42 12.80 -1.71 -16.19
C SER A 42 12.02 -2.87 -15.58
N ASP A 43 12.05 -4.02 -16.23
CA ASP A 43 11.56 -5.27 -15.66
C ASP A 43 12.34 -5.59 -14.36
N ASN A 44 11.67 -6.15 -13.36
CA ASN A 44 12.26 -6.60 -12.09
C ASN A 44 13.10 -5.50 -11.37
N SER A 45 12.65 -4.26 -11.40
CA SER A 45 13.35 -3.10 -10.79
C SER A 45 12.78 -2.67 -9.44
N VAL A 46 11.57 -3.11 -9.09
CA VAL A 46 10.84 -2.65 -7.91
C VAL A 46 10.81 -3.74 -6.84
N GLN A 47 11.10 -3.40 -5.58
CA GLN A 47 11.05 -4.31 -4.44
C GLN A 47 9.66 -4.35 -3.81
N CYS A 48 9.03 -3.21 -3.65
CA CYS A 48 7.73 -3.06 -3.02
C CYS A 48 6.84 -2.19 -3.90
N VAL A 49 5.65 -2.69 -4.25
CA VAL A 49 4.58 -1.89 -4.86
C VAL A 49 3.48 -1.68 -3.83
N ILE A 50 3.04 -0.43 -3.64
CA ILE A 50 1.85 -0.14 -2.84
C ILE A 50 0.89 0.65 -3.72
N ALA A 51 -0.21 0.01 -4.11
CA ALA A 51 -1.22 0.55 -5.01
C ALA A 51 -2.52 0.83 -4.25
N ASP A 52 -2.94 2.09 -4.25
CA ASP A 52 -4.24 2.55 -3.76
C ASP A 52 -5.04 3.14 -4.93
N PRO A 53 -5.51 2.31 -5.88
CA PRO A 53 -6.21 2.78 -7.07
C PRO A 53 -7.57 3.39 -6.70
N PRO A 54 -8.21 4.19 -7.57
CA PRO A 54 -9.64 4.47 -7.46
C PRO A 54 -10.43 3.17 -7.34
N TYR A 55 -11.45 3.11 -6.45
CA TYR A 55 -12.20 1.88 -6.15
C TYR A 55 -13.47 1.70 -6.99
N ASN A 56 -13.72 2.60 -7.93
CA ASN A 56 -14.94 2.66 -8.75
C ASN A 56 -16.24 2.79 -7.92
N ILE A 57 -16.21 3.65 -6.91
CA ILE A 57 -17.31 3.91 -5.98
C ILE A 57 -17.88 5.33 -6.09
N GLY A 58 -17.50 6.07 -7.13
CA GLY A 58 -17.97 7.42 -7.42
C GLY A 58 -17.36 8.50 -6.55
N LYS A 59 -16.12 8.32 -6.05
CA LYS A 59 -15.38 9.39 -5.38
C LYS A 59 -14.81 10.38 -6.38
N ASP A 60 -14.92 11.66 -6.04
CA ASP A 60 -14.31 12.72 -6.84
C ASP A 60 -12.83 12.86 -6.47
N PHE A 61 -11.95 12.53 -7.42
CA PHE A 61 -10.51 12.75 -7.35
C PHE A 61 -10.06 13.90 -8.27
N GLY A 62 -11.01 14.78 -8.67
CA GLY A 62 -10.79 15.84 -9.65
C GLY A 62 -10.90 15.35 -11.10
N ASN A 63 -11.44 14.16 -11.30
CA ASN A 63 -11.73 13.56 -12.61
C ASN A 63 -12.79 12.45 -12.46
N ASP A 64 -13.36 11.97 -13.57
CA ASP A 64 -14.39 10.91 -13.58
C ASP A 64 -13.82 9.48 -13.49
N SER A 65 -12.57 9.30 -13.08
CA SER A 65 -11.89 8.00 -13.09
C SER A 65 -12.48 6.96 -12.13
N ASP A 66 -13.21 7.37 -11.10
CA ASP A 66 -13.80 6.49 -10.08
C ASP A 66 -15.28 6.15 -10.33
N LYS A 67 -15.78 6.43 -11.55
CA LYS A 67 -17.16 6.11 -11.94
C LYS A 67 -17.18 5.57 -13.38
N GLN A 68 -16.80 4.32 -13.51
CA GLN A 68 -16.74 3.61 -14.78
C GLN A 68 -17.71 2.44 -14.79
N GLU A 69 -18.06 1.96 -15.99
CA GLU A 69 -18.67 0.65 -16.14
C GLU A 69 -17.69 -0.43 -15.56
N MET A 70 -18.23 -1.42 -14.83
CA MET A 70 -17.40 -2.35 -14.01
C MET A 70 -16.40 -3.13 -14.86
N GLU A 71 -16.78 -3.65 -16.01
CA GLU A 71 -15.88 -4.41 -16.87
C GLU A 71 -14.76 -3.55 -17.44
N THR A 72 -15.07 -2.32 -17.82
CA THR A 72 -14.07 -1.32 -18.27
C THR A 72 -13.06 -1.01 -17.16
N TYR A 73 -13.54 -0.87 -15.93
CA TYR A 73 -12.69 -0.67 -14.76
C TYR A 73 -11.78 -1.87 -14.50
N LEU A 74 -12.32 -3.08 -14.55
CA LEU A 74 -11.53 -4.31 -14.34
C LEU A 74 -10.48 -4.51 -15.45
N ASP A 75 -10.80 -4.20 -16.71
CA ASP A 75 -9.84 -4.22 -17.82
C ASP A 75 -8.72 -3.19 -17.64
N TRP A 76 -9.03 -2.04 -17.06
CA TRP A 76 -8.01 -1.07 -16.67
C TRP A 76 -7.15 -1.60 -15.50
N CYS A 77 -7.77 -2.28 -14.52
CA CYS A 77 -7.05 -2.93 -13.43
C CYS A 77 -6.07 -3.98 -13.95
N ASP A 78 -6.48 -4.82 -14.89
CA ASP A 78 -5.59 -5.83 -15.50
C ASP A 78 -4.36 -5.19 -16.15
N LYS A 79 -4.54 -4.06 -16.83
CA LYS A 79 -3.42 -3.37 -17.51
C LYS A 79 -2.35 -2.89 -16.52
N TRP A 80 -2.75 -2.17 -15.45
CA TRP A 80 -1.77 -1.67 -14.50
C TRP A 80 -1.20 -2.78 -13.58
N LEU A 81 -1.99 -3.79 -13.22
CA LEU A 81 -1.51 -4.95 -12.47
C LEU A 81 -0.44 -5.73 -13.24
N ASN A 82 -0.66 -6.00 -14.53
CA ASN A 82 0.31 -6.67 -15.39
C ASN A 82 1.62 -5.89 -15.50
N GLU A 83 1.56 -4.56 -15.61
CA GLU A 83 2.75 -3.72 -15.60
C GLU A 83 3.43 -3.72 -14.22
N CYS A 84 2.67 -3.67 -13.11
CA CYS A 84 3.21 -3.83 -11.77
C CYS A 84 3.93 -5.18 -11.60
N PHE A 85 3.33 -6.29 -12.06
CA PHE A 85 4.00 -7.59 -12.05
C PHE A 85 5.27 -7.60 -12.91
N ARG A 86 5.29 -6.93 -14.06
CA ARG A 86 6.48 -6.84 -14.91
C ARG A 86 7.64 -6.14 -14.20
N VAL A 87 7.37 -5.00 -13.55
CA VAL A 87 8.41 -4.21 -12.86
C VAL A 87 8.79 -4.79 -11.49
N LEU A 88 7.92 -5.57 -10.85
CA LEU A 88 8.15 -6.18 -9.55
C LEU A 88 9.27 -7.24 -9.65
N LYS A 89 10.24 -7.22 -8.73
CA LYS A 89 11.27 -8.26 -8.58
C LYS A 89 10.63 -9.63 -8.31
N SER A 90 11.35 -10.73 -8.59
CA SER A 90 10.87 -12.09 -8.30
C SER A 90 10.54 -12.29 -6.82
N ASN A 91 11.36 -11.72 -5.93
CA ASN A 91 11.20 -11.73 -4.47
C ASN A 91 10.49 -10.48 -3.91
N GLY A 92 9.95 -9.64 -4.78
CA GLY A 92 9.23 -8.43 -4.40
C GLY A 92 7.80 -8.71 -3.94
N THR A 93 7.20 -7.73 -3.27
CA THR A 93 5.82 -7.80 -2.76
C THR A 93 5.01 -6.62 -3.27
N MET A 94 3.78 -6.90 -3.70
CA MET A 94 2.80 -5.88 -4.09
C MET A 94 1.62 -5.89 -3.11
N PHE A 95 1.22 -4.72 -2.64
CA PHE A 95 0.04 -4.48 -1.83
C PHE A 95 -0.96 -3.67 -2.66
N VAL A 96 -2.21 -4.12 -2.70
CA VAL A 96 -3.30 -3.45 -3.41
C VAL A 96 -4.44 -3.19 -2.44
N TYR A 97 -4.73 -1.92 -2.16
CA TYR A 97 -5.85 -1.51 -1.34
C TYR A 97 -7.16 -1.57 -2.10
N GLY A 98 -8.26 -1.80 -1.39
CA GLY A 98 -9.59 -1.72 -1.96
C GLY A 98 -10.68 -2.18 -1.00
N PHE A 99 -11.91 -2.01 -1.44
CA PHE A 99 -13.03 -2.68 -0.78
C PHE A 99 -13.05 -4.16 -1.15
N SER A 100 -13.48 -5.00 -0.21
CA SER A 100 -13.47 -6.45 -0.36
C SER A 100 -14.17 -6.92 -1.64
N GLU A 101 -15.29 -6.29 -1.97
CA GLU A 101 -16.13 -6.64 -3.11
C GLU A 101 -15.39 -6.41 -4.44
N ILE A 102 -14.71 -5.28 -4.54
CA ILE A 102 -13.94 -4.91 -5.75
C ILE A 102 -12.67 -5.75 -5.84
N LEU A 103 -11.95 -5.92 -4.72
CA LEU A 103 -10.74 -6.76 -4.71
C LEU A 103 -11.04 -8.22 -5.01
N ALA A 104 -12.23 -8.74 -4.68
CA ALA A 104 -12.64 -10.10 -5.03
C ALA A 104 -12.76 -10.27 -6.56
N LEU A 105 -13.34 -9.28 -7.26
CA LEU A 105 -13.44 -9.28 -8.72
C LEU A 105 -12.05 -9.19 -9.37
N ILE A 106 -11.20 -8.29 -8.88
CA ILE A 106 -9.81 -8.16 -9.34
C ILE A 106 -9.05 -9.48 -9.12
N LEU A 107 -9.17 -10.08 -7.93
CA LEU A 107 -8.47 -11.31 -7.57
C LEU A 107 -8.88 -12.50 -8.45
N ALA A 108 -10.14 -12.57 -8.88
CA ALA A 108 -10.64 -13.61 -9.77
C ALA A 108 -9.97 -13.57 -11.14
N ARG A 109 -9.44 -12.42 -11.58
CA ARG A 109 -8.74 -12.23 -12.86
C ARG A 109 -7.23 -12.43 -12.76
N ILE A 110 -6.66 -12.49 -11.53
CA ILE A 110 -5.22 -12.70 -11.31
C ILE A 110 -4.85 -14.17 -11.53
N PRO A 111 -3.82 -14.47 -12.35
CA PRO A 111 -3.38 -15.84 -12.64
C PRO A 111 -3.07 -16.64 -11.37
N PHE A 112 -3.35 -17.95 -11.38
CA PHE A 112 -3.18 -18.83 -10.21
C PHE A 112 -1.73 -19.02 -9.78
N ASN A 113 -0.77 -18.84 -10.67
CA ASN A 113 0.66 -18.88 -10.33
C ASN A 113 1.14 -17.69 -9.52
N ILE A 114 0.35 -16.60 -9.44
CA ILE A 114 0.63 -15.47 -8.53
C ILE A 114 0.15 -15.84 -7.14
N GLN A 115 1.07 -15.85 -6.19
CA GLN A 115 0.79 -16.12 -4.78
C GLN A 115 0.05 -14.95 -4.16
N ARG A 116 -0.81 -15.24 -3.18
CA ARG A 116 -1.72 -14.23 -2.62
C ARG A 116 -2.03 -14.41 -1.15
N ARG A 117 -2.24 -13.30 -0.45
CA ARG A 117 -2.76 -13.23 0.92
C ARG A 117 -3.74 -12.07 1.02
N TRP A 118 -4.75 -12.22 1.84
CA TRP A 118 -5.69 -11.15 2.18
C TRP A 118 -5.32 -10.58 3.55
N ILE A 119 -5.15 -9.26 3.66
CA ILE A 119 -4.98 -8.53 4.90
C ILE A 119 -6.21 -7.64 5.09
N VAL A 120 -6.66 -7.52 6.33
CA VAL A 120 -7.75 -6.63 6.74
C VAL A 120 -7.14 -5.46 7.53
N TRP A 121 -7.29 -4.25 7.01
CA TRP A 121 -7.03 -3.04 7.77
C TRP A 121 -8.30 -2.63 8.51
N HIS A 122 -8.34 -2.89 9.82
CA HIS A 122 -9.48 -2.66 10.69
C HIS A 122 -9.40 -1.32 11.40
N TYR A 123 -10.49 -0.57 11.38
CA TYR A 123 -10.66 0.71 12.08
C TYR A 123 -12.10 0.86 12.56
N THR A 124 -12.30 1.54 13.72
CA THR A 124 -13.62 1.75 14.33
C THR A 124 -14.02 3.21 14.46
N ASN A 125 -13.12 4.11 14.07
CA ASN A 125 -13.29 5.57 14.22
C ASN A 125 -13.94 6.26 13.00
N LYS A 126 -14.46 5.49 12.04
CA LYS A 126 -15.13 6.01 10.84
C LYS A 126 -16.57 5.48 10.84
N ASN A 127 -17.51 6.36 11.15
CA ASN A 127 -18.93 6.01 11.21
C ASN A 127 -19.63 6.42 9.91
N ALA A 128 -20.35 5.49 9.30
CA ALA A 128 -21.30 5.73 8.22
C ALA A 128 -22.73 5.58 8.77
N ALA A 129 -23.18 6.55 9.58
CA ALA A 129 -24.39 6.49 10.38
C ALA A 129 -25.71 6.30 9.60
N HIS A 130 -25.67 6.32 8.27
CA HIS A 130 -26.88 6.34 7.42
C HIS A 130 -27.15 5.00 6.72
N LEU A 131 -26.36 3.96 6.95
CA LEU A 131 -26.57 2.68 6.29
C LEU A 131 -27.48 1.81 7.13
N ASN A 132 -28.63 1.45 6.60
CA ASN A 132 -29.51 0.44 7.17
C ASN A 132 -28.97 -0.98 6.91
N PHE A 133 -27.65 -1.16 7.07
CA PHE A 133 -26.92 -2.40 6.84
C PHE A 133 -25.66 -2.43 7.72
N TRP A 134 -24.84 -3.46 7.57
CA TRP A 134 -23.56 -3.60 8.27
C TRP A 134 -22.64 -2.42 8.00
N GLN A 135 -22.16 -1.76 9.05
CA GLN A 135 -21.23 -0.65 8.91
C GLN A 135 -19.85 -1.17 8.50
N ARG A 136 -19.24 -0.50 7.51
CA ARG A 136 -17.89 -0.81 7.11
C ARG A 136 -16.89 -0.34 8.16
N SER A 137 -16.16 -1.27 8.75
CA SER A 137 -15.12 -1.03 9.76
C SER A 137 -13.73 -1.45 9.29
N HIS A 138 -13.57 -1.73 8.01
CA HIS A 138 -12.29 -2.15 7.44
C HIS A 138 -12.17 -1.79 5.97
N GLU A 139 -10.93 -1.72 5.50
CA GLU A 139 -10.55 -1.87 4.11
C GLU A 139 -9.70 -3.12 3.96
N SER A 140 -9.65 -3.66 2.76
CA SER A 140 -8.88 -4.86 2.45
C SER A 140 -7.61 -4.51 1.71
N ILE A 141 -6.59 -5.37 1.86
CA ILE A 141 -5.32 -5.25 1.15
C ILE A 141 -4.99 -6.62 0.58
N LEU A 142 -4.92 -6.73 -0.74
CA LEU A 142 -4.34 -7.91 -1.39
C LEU A 142 -2.83 -7.81 -1.33
N VAL A 143 -2.19 -8.86 -0.82
CA VAL A 143 -0.74 -9.03 -0.88
C VAL A 143 -0.43 -10.03 -1.96
N LEU A 144 0.35 -9.64 -2.96
CA LEU A 144 0.64 -10.42 -4.14
C LEU A 144 2.15 -10.56 -4.34
N TRP A 145 2.63 -11.74 -4.72
CA TRP A 145 4.04 -12.00 -5.02
C TRP A 145 4.18 -13.13 -6.04
N LYS A 146 5.33 -13.20 -6.72
CA LYS A 146 5.59 -14.20 -7.78
C LYS A 146 6.08 -15.53 -7.20
N ASP A 147 7.33 -15.54 -6.74
CA ASP A 147 8.03 -16.73 -6.28
C ASP A 147 8.25 -16.70 -4.78
N ASP A 148 9.50 -16.58 -4.34
CA ASP A 148 9.84 -16.38 -2.94
C ASP A 148 9.69 -14.91 -2.56
N LYS A 149 9.02 -14.63 -1.44
CA LYS A 149 8.89 -13.28 -0.91
C LYS A 149 9.87 -13.03 0.22
N VAL A 150 10.37 -11.81 0.29
CA VAL A 150 10.99 -11.30 1.52
C VAL A 150 9.90 -11.04 2.54
N PHE A 151 10.06 -11.56 3.77
CA PHE A 151 9.16 -11.23 4.87
C PHE A 151 9.94 -10.97 6.16
N ASN A 152 10.08 -9.71 6.51
CA ASN A 152 10.81 -9.23 7.69
C ASN A 152 9.92 -9.27 8.93
N ARG A 153 9.49 -10.47 9.35
CA ARG A 153 8.53 -10.67 10.44
C ARG A 153 8.89 -9.94 11.74
N ASP A 154 10.19 -9.80 12.03
CA ASP A 154 10.67 -9.19 13.28
C ASP A 154 10.61 -7.66 13.28
N LEU A 155 10.47 -7.02 12.11
CA LEU A 155 10.23 -5.57 11.96
C LEU A 155 8.75 -5.21 12.10
N VAL A 156 7.85 -6.19 12.00
CA VAL A 156 6.40 -5.97 12.00
C VAL A 156 5.67 -6.72 13.11
N ARG A 157 6.41 -7.22 14.10
CA ARG A 157 5.85 -7.87 15.30
C ARG A 157 4.91 -6.93 16.04
N GLU A 158 4.00 -7.52 16.76
CA GLU A 158 2.98 -6.83 17.55
C GLU A 158 3.23 -7.04 19.05
N PRO A 159 2.87 -6.08 19.90
CA PRO A 159 2.97 -6.29 21.34
C PRO A 159 2.08 -7.47 21.75
N TYR A 160 2.54 -8.26 22.72
CA TYR A 160 1.70 -9.25 23.36
C TYR A 160 0.63 -8.57 24.21
N SER A 161 -0.55 -9.17 24.31
CA SER A 161 -1.52 -8.75 25.31
C SER A 161 -1.01 -9.05 26.72
N GLU A 162 -1.36 -8.20 27.68
CA GLU A 162 -1.05 -8.42 29.11
C GLU A 162 -1.58 -9.77 29.60
N THR A 163 -2.77 -10.15 29.17
CA THR A 163 -3.37 -11.45 29.47
C THR A 163 -2.49 -12.61 29.02
N PHE A 164 -1.90 -12.54 27.83
CA PHE A 164 -0.98 -13.57 27.34
C PHE A 164 0.29 -13.62 28.19
N LEU A 165 0.90 -12.48 28.47
CA LEU A 165 2.13 -12.40 29.28
C LEU A 165 1.92 -12.94 30.70
N LYS A 166 0.81 -12.60 31.35
CA LYS A 166 0.48 -13.03 32.71
C LYS A 166 0.09 -14.50 32.80
N ASN A 167 -0.71 -15.00 31.85
CA ASN A 167 -1.39 -16.29 31.99
C ASN A 167 -0.83 -17.41 31.13
N SER A 168 0.00 -17.10 30.13
CA SER A 168 0.38 -18.08 29.09
C SER A 168 1.86 -18.16 28.80
N ALA A 169 2.58 -17.02 28.82
CA ALA A 169 3.99 -17.00 28.49
C ALA A 169 4.81 -17.84 29.49
N GLY A 170 5.70 -18.69 28.94
CA GLY A 170 6.58 -19.56 29.73
C GLY A 170 5.89 -20.76 30.40
N LYS A 171 4.56 -20.93 30.26
CA LYS A 171 3.83 -22.03 30.88
C LYS A 171 3.62 -23.18 29.91
N THR A 172 3.79 -24.40 30.41
CA THR A 172 3.46 -25.62 29.66
C THR A 172 1.95 -25.69 29.46
N ARG A 173 1.52 -25.95 28.24
CA ARG A 173 0.13 -26.18 27.88
C ARG A 173 -0.01 -27.47 27.11
N LYS A 174 -0.99 -28.30 27.52
CA LYS A 174 -1.42 -29.44 26.74
C LYS A 174 -2.25 -28.92 25.57
N GLY A 175 -1.80 -29.17 24.36
CA GLY A 175 -2.53 -28.78 23.15
C GLY A 175 -3.82 -29.61 23.02
N THR A 176 -4.93 -28.98 22.64
CA THR A 176 -6.13 -29.69 22.22
C THR A 176 -5.94 -30.14 20.78
N PRO A 177 -6.16 -31.42 20.44
CA PRO A 177 -6.15 -31.85 19.05
C PRO A 177 -7.17 -31.04 18.25
N SER A 178 -6.74 -30.38 17.20
CA SER A 178 -7.61 -29.57 16.35
C SER A 178 -7.08 -29.57 14.92
N ARG A 179 -7.83 -28.95 13.98
CA ARG A 179 -7.39 -28.79 12.59
C ARG A 179 -5.98 -28.20 12.46
N PHE A 180 -5.55 -27.38 13.42
CA PHE A 180 -4.28 -26.68 13.43
C PHE A 180 -3.35 -27.08 14.59
N GLY A 181 -3.79 -27.96 15.47
CA GLY A 181 -3.05 -28.38 16.66
C GLY A 181 -2.78 -29.87 16.71
N SER A 182 -1.57 -30.27 17.05
CA SER A 182 -1.13 -31.68 17.14
C SER A 182 -1.54 -32.39 18.42
N GLY A 183 -2.15 -31.68 19.40
CA GLY A 183 -2.43 -32.23 20.74
C GLY A 183 -1.19 -32.40 21.64
N LYS A 184 0.01 -32.04 21.18
CA LYS A 184 1.26 -32.15 21.94
C LYS A 184 1.37 -31.05 23.00
N GLU A 185 2.10 -31.34 24.06
CA GLU A 185 2.48 -30.32 25.04
C GLU A 185 3.43 -29.31 24.41
N THR A 186 3.19 -28.04 24.67
CA THR A 186 4.01 -26.93 24.13
C THR A 186 4.22 -25.86 25.20
N ILE A 187 5.40 -25.25 25.19
CA ILE A 187 5.71 -24.06 25.98
C ILE A 187 5.79 -22.88 25.02
N TYR A 188 4.93 -21.89 25.19
CA TYR A 188 4.96 -20.66 24.41
C TYR A 188 5.82 -19.61 25.10
N ASN A 189 7.09 -19.53 24.74
CA ASN A 189 7.97 -18.48 25.22
C ASN A 189 7.66 -17.16 24.50
N ALA A 190 7.47 -16.08 25.28
CA ALA A 190 7.32 -14.77 24.71
C ALA A 190 8.62 -14.33 24.01
N HIS A 191 8.51 -13.99 22.72
CA HIS A 191 9.66 -13.47 21.97
C HIS A 191 9.90 -12.00 22.36
N LYS A 192 11.18 -11.63 22.58
CA LYS A 192 11.56 -10.29 23.06
C LYS A 192 11.04 -9.11 22.20
N LYS A 193 10.84 -9.34 20.91
CA LYS A 193 10.31 -8.34 19.98
C LYS A 193 8.77 -8.38 19.80
N GLY A 194 8.04 -9.21 20.57
CA GLY A 194 6.59 -9.31 20.48
C GLY A 194 6.07 -10.52 19.69
N ALA A 195 4.76 -10.59 19.55
CA ALA A 195 4.03 -11.62 18.83
C ALA A 195 4.25 -11.53 17.31
N LEU A 196 4.02 -12.64 16.60
CA LEU A 196 3.99 -12.60 15.13
C LEU A 196 2.86 -11.69 14.63
N PRO A 197 3.10 -10.96 13.53
CA PRO A 197 2.09 -10.09 12.95
C PRO A 197 0.90 -10.91 12.44
N ARG A 198 -0.28 -10.34 12.60
CA ARG A 198 -1.53 -10.91 12.10
C ARG A 198 -1.94 -10.26 10.79
N ASP A 199 -2.81 -10.93 10.05
CA ASP A 199 -3.42 -10.43 8.83
C ASP A 199 -4.63 -9.50 9.08
N VAL A 200 -4.92 -9.19 10.34
CA VAL A 200 -5.84 -8.11 10.76
C VAL A 200 -5.02 -7.02 11.45
N ILE A 201 -4.84 -5.90 10.76
CA ILE A 201 -4.07 -4.75 11.24
C ILE A 201 -5.04 -3.72 11.82
N LYS A 202 -4.87 -3.37 13.09
CA LYS A 202 -5.67 -2.35 13.78
C LYS A 202 -4.92 -1.04 13.80
N ILE A 203 -5.28 -0.13 12.92
CA ILE A 203 -4.76 1.25 12.85
C ILE A 203 -5.95 2.16 12.58
N PRO A 204 -6.15 3.25 13.36
CA PRO A 204 -7.25 4.18 13.12
C PRO A 204 -7.19 4.79 11.72
N ALA A 205 -8.36 4.99 11.10
CA ALA A 205 -8.45 5.78 9.89
C ALA A 205 -8.23 7.27 10.20
N LEU A 206 -7.76 8.04 9.22
CA LEU A 206 -7.56 9.48 9.36
C LEU A 206 -8.89 10.25 9.29
N ALA A 207 -9.81 9.93 10.21
CA ALA A 207 -11.13 10.53 10.28
C ALA A 207 -11.45 10.91 11.72
N GLY A 208 -11.70 12.20 11.99
CA GLY A 208 -12.04 12.72 13.32
C GLY A 208 -10.96 12.51 14.39
N GLY A 209 -11.06 13.18 15.54
CA GLY A 209 -10.22 12.93 16.72
C GLY A 209 -8.72 12.88 16.45
N ALA A 210 -8.05 11.87 16.97
CA ALA A 210 -6.60 11.68 16.88
C ALA A 210 -6.07 11.53 15.43
N GLY A 211 -6.86 10.95 14.52
CA GLY A 211 -6.48 10.82 13.11
C GLY A 211 -6.46 12.15 12.35
N SER A 212 -7.07 13.21 12.89
CA SER A 212 -7.13 14.52 12.23
C SER A 212 -5.77 15.25 12.19
N VAL A 213 -4.84 14.92 13.06
CA VAL A 213 -3.52 15.57 13.16
C VAL A 213 -2.64 15.22 11.95
N GLU A 214 -2.66 13.99 11.49
CA GLU A 214 -1.90 13.55 10.32
C GLU A 214 -2.53 13.99 8.98
N ARG A 215 -3.83 14.33 9.01
CA ARG A 215 -4.53 14.74 7.79
C ARG A 215 -4.02 16.08 7.30
N VAL A 216 -3.66 16.13 6.01
CA VAL A 216 -3.07 17.32 5.40
C VAL A 216 -3.97 17.93 4.33
N PHE A 217 -3.82 19.23 4.16
CA PHE A 217 -4.44 20.06 3.14
C PHE A 217 -3.36 20.94 2.52
N PHE A 218 -3.48 21.23 1.25
CA PHE A 218 -2.57 22.15 0.56
C PHE A 218 -3.32 23.38 0.11
N CYS A 219 -2.81 24.56 0.44
CA CYS A 219 -3.37 25.81 -0.06
C CYS A 219 -2.65 26.23 -1.33
N LYS A 220 -3.39 26.29 -2.45
CA LYS A 220 -2.84 26.72 -3.74
C LYS A 220 -2.42 28.18 -3.73
N THR A 221 -3.15 29.04 -3.01
CA THR A 221 -2.90 30.46 -2.96
C THR A 221 -1.58 30.80 -2.26
N CYS A 222 -1.39 30.30 -1.04
CA CYS A 222 -0.18 30.58 -0.27
C CYS A 222 0.91 29.49 -0.37
N LYS A 223 0.69 28.46 -1.23
CA LYS A 223 1.62 27.37 -1.47
C LYS A 223 2.10 26.67 -0.16
N SER A 224 1.23 26.63 0.85
CA SER A 224 1.54 26.06 2.16
C SER A 224 0.75 24.81 2.47
N LEU A 225 1.41 23.89 3.22
CA LEU A 225 0.78 22.72 3.79
C LEU A 225 0.11 23.10 5.12
N LYS A 226 -1.09 22.59 5.35
CA LYS A 226 -1.85 22.75 6.60
C LYS A 226 -2.20 21.37 7.13
N SER A 227 -2.20 21.18 8.45
CA SER A 227 -2.51 19.91 9.10
C SER A 227 -3.62 20.06 10.14
N GLY A 228 -4.41 18.99 10.30
CA GLY A 228 -5.43 18.90 11.32
C GLY A 228 -6.73 19.66 11.05
N SER A 229 -7.73 19.39 11.88
CA SER A 229 -9.07 19.96 11.74
C SER A 229 -9.17 21.44 12.14
N LYS A 230 -8.21 21.93 12.93
CA LYS A 230 -8.22 23.31 13.46
C LYS A 230 -7.70 24.34 12.44
N GLU A 231 -6.89 23.91 11.46
CA GLU A 231 -6.28 24.79 10.48
C GLU A 231 -7.09 24.94 9.17
N LYS A 232 -8.35 24.51 9.18
CA LYS A 232 -9.30 24.85 8.09
C LYS A 232 -9.59 26.36 8.01
N LYS A 233 -8.94 27.19 8.84
CA LYS A 233 -9.08 28.64 8.75
C LYS A 233 -8.50 29.09 7.41
N PRO A 234 -9.24 29.94 6.68
CA PRO A 234 -8.71 30.59 5.51
C PRO A 234 -7.39 31.29 5.84
N CYS A 235 -6.46 31.34 4.90
CA CYS A 235 -5.33 32.25 5.01
C CYS A 235 -5.86 33.65 5.28
N VAL A 236 -5.08 34.47 5.96
CA VAL A 236 -5.47 35.78 6.54
C VAL A 236 -6.29 36.65 5.58
N ASP A 237 -6.19 36.45 4.29
CA ASP A 237 -6.85 37.23 3.22
C ASP A 237 -8.15 36.63 2.64
N GLY A 238 -8.70 35.58 3.27
CA GLY A 238 -10.05 35.06 2.93
C GLY A 238 -10.24 34.33 1.61
N GLY A 239 -9.22 34.22 0.75
CA GLY A 239 -9.30 33.64 -0.61
C GLY A 239 -8.52 32.36 -0.82
N CYS A 240 -8.56 31.38 0.11
CA CYS A 240 -7.81 30.14 -0.01
C CYS A 240 -8.50 29.08 -0.84
N GLU A 241 -7.88 28.64 -1.91
CA GLU A 241 -8.24 27.41 -2.61
C GLU A 241 -7.50 26.22 -1.95
N LEU A 242 -8.24 25.35 -1.25
CA LEU A 242 -7.70 24.19 -0.55
C LEU A 242 -7.80 22.93 -1.38
N VAL A 243 -6.68 22.26 -1.60
CA VAL A 243 -6.61 20.90 -2.15
C VAL A 243 -6.77 19.91 -1.01
N ILE A 244 -7.79 19.05 -1.10
CA ILE A 244 -8.15 18.07 -0.10
C ILE A 244 -8.26 16.71 -0.78
N HIS A 245 -7.43 15.75 -0.38
CA HIS A 245 -7.59 14.38 -0.86
C HIS A 245 -8.61 13.64 0.01
N PRO A 246 -9.61 12.95 -0.58
CA PRO A 246 -10.72 12.37 0.19
C PRO A 246 -10.31 11.16 1.05
N THR A 247 -9.26 10.44 0.66
CA THR A 247 -8.93 9.11 1.22
C THR A 247 -7.45 8.95 1.58
N GLN A 248 -6.89 9.90 2.35
CA GLN A 248 -5.50 9.78 2.82
C GLN A 248 -5.31 8.52 3.67
N LYS A 249 -4.27 7.73 3.39
CA LYS A 249 -3.88 6.56 4.20
C LYS A 249 -2.99 6.96 5.38
N PRO A 250 -3.12 6.28 6.55
CA PRO A 250 -2.23 6.49 7.68
C PRO A 250 -0.79 6.09 7.36
N MET A 251 0.17 6.91 7.75
CA MET A 251 1.59 6.62 7.53
C MET A 251 2.06 5.38 8.30
N GLU A 252 1.52 5.15 9.50
CA GLU A 252 1.79 3.93 10.29
C GLU A 252 1.46 2.65 9.52
N LEU A 253 0.36 2.63 8.76
CA LEU A 253 0.00 1.49 7.93
C LEU A 253 1.01 1.29 6.81
N SER A 254 1.39 2.35 6.10
CA SER A 254 2.38 2.31 5.02
C SER A 254 3.75 1.84 5.54
N LEU A 255 4.20 2.36 6.69
CA LEU A 255 5.42 1.91 7.37
C LEU A 255 5.39 0.42 7.69
N LYS A 256 4.28 -0.09 8.22
CA LYS A 256 4.13 -1.53 8.55
C LYS A 256 4.23 -2.40 7.30
N LEU A 257 3.56 -2.01 6.19
CA LEU A 257 3.61 -2.77 4.94
C LEU A 257 5.02 -2.76 4.34
N ILE A 258 5.67 -1.60 4.24
CA ILE A 258 7.02 -1.49 3.68
C ILE A 258 8.03 -2.27 4.53
N ASN A 259 8.00 -2.11 5.88
CA ASN A 259 8.88 -2.85 6.78
C ASN A 259 8.75 -4.37 6.63
N SER A 260 7.56 -4.87 6.28
CA SER A 260 7.34 -6.31 6.10
C SER A 260 8.13 -6.92 4.94
N CYS A 261 8.45 -6.12 3.90
CA CYS A 261 9.06 -6.63 2.66
C CYS A 261 10.28 -5.84 2.19
N LYS A 262 10.73 -4.81 2.93
CA LYS A 262 11.87 -3.98 2.53
C LYS A 262 13.16 -4.78 2.43
N GLN A 263 14.00 -4.38 1.51
CA GLN A 263 15.42 -4.72 1.39
C GLN A 263 16.21 -3.43 1.29
N ASP A 264 17.48 -3.49 1.65
CA ASP A 264 18.39 -2.35 1.49
C ASP A 264 18.40 -1.93 0.01
N ASP A 265 18.30 -0.63 -0.24
CA ASP A 265 18.19 -0.03 -1.59
C ASP A 265 17.00 -0.51 -2.44
N GLY A 266 16.03 -1.18 -1.82
CA GLY A 266 14.84 -1.68 -2.49
C GLY A 266 13.86 -0.57 -2.88
N LEU A 267 13.67 -0.33 -4.18
CA LEU A 267 12.74 0.70 -4.67
C LEU A 267 11.29 0.40 -4.23
N VAL A 268 10.67 1.40 -3.60
CA VAL A 268 9.23 1.44 -3.31
C VAL A 268 8.52 2.20 -4.43
N PHE A 269 7.61 1.54 -5.12
CA PHE A 269 6.81 2.13 -6.19
C PHE A 269 5.36 2.34 -5.75
N VAL A 270 4.87 3.57 -5.94
CA VAL A 270 3.51 3.98 -5.56
C VAL A 270 2.79 4.46 -6.82
N PRO A 271 2.07 3.56 -7.52
CA PRO A 271 1.45 3.88 -8.82
C PRO A 271 0.30 4.88 -8.75
N PHE A 272 -0.29 5.08 -7.58
CA PHE A 272 -1.38 6.01 -7.30
C PHE A 272 -1.06 6.75 -6.00
N ALA A 273 -0.27 7.83 -6.09
CA ALA A 273 0.37 8.40 -4.92
C ALA A 273 -0.57 9.21 -4.02
N GLY A 274 -1.68 9.74 -4.54
CA GLY A 274 -2.71 10.46 -3.77
C GLY A 274 -2.16 11.58 -2.91
N THR A 275 -1.96 11.32 -1.61
CA THR A 275 -1.31 12.27 -0.69
C THR A 275 0.16 11.97 -0.41
N GLY A 276 0.71 10.89 -0.97
CA GLY A 276 2.10 10.49 -0.82
C GLY A 276 2.48 9.86 0.52
N SER A 277 1.52 9.33 1.29
CA SER A 277 1.81 8.68 2.59
C SER A 277 2.81 7.54 2.46
N GLU A 278 2.72 6.73 1.40
CA GLU A 278 3.62 5.62 1.09
C GLU A 278 5.02 6.09 0.69
N CYS A 279 5.10 7.19 -0.06
CA CYS A 279 6.38 7.80 -0.45
C CYS A 279 7.10 8.40 0.77
N LEU A 280 6.35 9.06 1.67
CA LEU A 280 6.87 9.56 2.94
C LEU A 280 7.35 8.42 3.84
N ALA A 281 6.60 7.33 3.94
CA ALA A 281 6.99 6.15 4.70
C ALA A 281 8.28 5.50 4.15
N ALA A 282 8.44 5.43 2.83
CA ALA A 282 9.68 4.98 2.20
C ALA A 282 10.85 5.92 2.55
N LEU A 283 10.65 7.24 2.45
CA LEU A 283 11.64 8.26 2.80
C LEU A 283 12.07 8.15 4.28
N GLU A 284 11.11 7.96 5.22
CA GLU A 284 11.41 7.75 6.64
C GLU A 284 12.28 6.52 6.89
N LEU A 285 12.04 5.47 6.12
CA LEU A 285 12.81 4.23 6.20
C LEU A 285 14.15 4.28 5.45
N GLY A 286 14.50 5.42 4.85
CA GLY A 286 15.72 5.60 4.05
C GLY A 286 15.72 4.83 2.74
N LEU A 287 14.55 4.45 2.20
CA LEU A 287 14.41 3.69 0.98
C LEU A 287 14.14 4.60 -0.22
N PRO A 288 14.67 4.27 -1.41
CA PRO A 288 14.31 4.97 -2.63
C PRO A 288 12.83 4.74 -2.96
N TYR A 289 12.16 5.78 -3.43
CA TYR A 289 10.76 5.72 -3.84
C TYR A 289 10.54 6.33 -5.22
N LEU A 290 9.44 5.92 -5.85
CA LEU A 290 8.89 6.52 -7.06
C LEU A 290 7.37 6.57 -6.92
N GLY A 291 6.80 7.76 -6.89
CA GLY A 291 5.36 7.98 -6.88
C GLY A 291 4.86 8.44 -8.25
N VAL A 292 3.66 8.01 -8.63
CA VAL A 292 2.94 8.51 -9.81
C VAL A 292 1.57 9.01 -9.36
N GLU A 293 1.22 10.21 -9.79
CA GLU A 293 -0.07 10.82 -9.50
C GLU A 293 -0.58 11.54 -10.76
N LEU A 294 -1.86 11.33 -11.08
CA LEU A 294 -2.45 11.90 -12.27
C LEU A 294 -2.85 13.38 -12.06
N ASN A 295 -3.33 13.71 -10.86
CA ASN A 295 -3.80 15.03 -10.52
C ASN A 295 -2.62 15.93 -10.10
N SER A 296 -2.38 17.01 -10.87
CA SER A 296 -1.29 17.95 -10.62
C SER A 296 -1.38 18.64 -9.26
N ASP A 297 -2.59 18.89 -8.75
CA ASP A 297 -2.79 19.50 -7.43
C ASP A 297 -2.34 18.58 -6.31
N TYR A 298 -2.60 17.27 -6.44
CA TYR A 298 -2.09 16.28 -5.50
C TYR A 298 -0.58 16.13 -5.60
N VAL A 299 0.01 16.26 -6.79
CA VAL A 299 1.48 16.30 -6.93
C VAL A 299 2.08 17.48 -6.17
N GLU A 300 1.48 18.70 -6.24
CA GLU A 300 1.93 19.84 -5.45
C GLU A 300 1.81 19.57 -3.94
N LEU A 301 0.71 18.98 -3.49
CA LEU A 301 0.50 18.58 -2.10
C LEU A 301 1.58 17.59 -1.64
N ILE A 302 1.85 16.55 -2.43
CA ILE A 302 2.88 15.53 -2.09
C ILE A 302 4.26 16.18 -1.98
N ASN A 303 4.64 17.01 -2.95
CA ASN A 303 5.93 17.68 -2.94
C ASN A 303 6.10 18.62 -1.73
N ALA A 304 5.03 19.32 -1.34
CA ALA A 304 5.04 20.13 -0.12
C ALA A 304 5.20 19.27 1.15
N ARG A 305 4.55 18.10 1.24
CA ARG A 305 4.72 17.15 2.32
C ARG A 305 6.15 16.63 2.43
N LEU A 306 6.71 16.16 1.32
CA LEU A 306 8.08 15.63 1.25
C LEU A 306 9.11 16.70 1.66
N LYS A 307 8.94 17.94 1.20
CA LYS A 307 9.81 19.06 1.56
C LYS A 307 9.76 19.39 3.06
N ASN A 308 8.59 19.39 3.67
CA ASN A 308 8.46 19.66 5.10
C ASN A 308 9.01 18.50 5.93
N PHE A 309 8.73 17.26 5.54
CA PHE A 309 9.23 16.06 6.22
C PHE A 309 10.78 16.03 6.29
N THR A 310 11.47 16.35 5.19
CA THR A 310 12.93 16.41 5.18
C THR A 310 13.50 17.52 6.07
N LYS A 311 12.82 18.66 6.17
CA LYS A 311 13.23 19.75 7.07
C LYS A 311 13.08 19.38 8.55
N ASP A 312 11.96 18.80 8.93
CA ASP A 312 11.66 18.38 10.30
C ASP A 312 12.54 17.20 10.73
N GLY A 313 12.78 16.24 9.85
CA GLY A 313 13.68 15.11 10.09
C GLY A 313 15.14 15.52 10.30
N ILE A 314 15.62 16.54 9.59
CA ILE A 314 16.97 17.10 9.79
C ILE A 314 17.04 17.83 11.14
N GLN A 315 16.03 18.61 11.51
CA GLN A 315 15.99 19.33 12.79
C GLN A 315 15.91 18.39 13.99
N THR A 316 15.19 17.28 13.88
CA THR A 316 15.07 16.28 14.95
C THR A 316 16.40 15.53 15.14
N LYS A 317 17.09 15.18 14.08
CA LYS A 317 18.43 14.54 14.14
C LYS A 317 19.51 15.47 14.70
N LEU A 318 19.45 16.76 14.43
CA LEU A 318 20.38 17.76 14.98
C LEU A 318 20.15 18.07 16.47
N LYS A 319 18.95 17.77 17.01
CA LYS A 319 18.63 17.92 18.45
C LYS A 319 18.97 16.69 19.29
N THR A 320 19.23 15.55 18.65
CA THR A 320 19.56 14.27 19.30
C THR A 320 21.05 13.91 19.20
N THR A 321 21.87 14.75 18.59
CA THR A 321 23.34 14.72 18.58
C THR A 321 23.89 15.87 19.41
#